data_eaa010a80a038e66d79b548ad7e9a0ab
#
_entry.id   eaa010a80a038e66d79b548ad7e9a0ab
#
_cell.length_a   1.000
_cell.length_b   1.000
_cell.length_c   1.000
_cell.angle_alpha   90.00
_cell.angle_beta   90.00
_cell.angle_gamma   90.00
#
_symmetry.space_group_name_H-M   'P 1'
#
loop_
_entity.id
_entity.type
_entity.pdbx_description
1 polymer ?
#
loop_
_entity_poly.entity_id
_entity_poly.type
_entity_poly.pdbx_seq_one_letter_code
_entity_poly.pdbx_strand_id
1 'polypeptide(L)'
;MRKHLNEGQIVVHPFIVAELALGSLKERSQTLALLDLLPHVRMAQMSEVRLMIESRRLYSLGIGLTDAYLIASVFIDSSTRLWTRDRPLRRVTEALGIHAALA
;
A
#
# COMPACT_ATOMS: atom_id res chain seq x y z
N MET A 1 8.27 5.09 8.34
CA MET A 1 8.28 6.11 7.31
C MET A 1 9.48 7.04 7.35
N ARG A 2 9.84 7.54 8.52
CA ARG A 2 11.01 8.41 8.59
C ARG A 2 12.25 7.78 7.93
N LYS A 3 12.53 6.53 8.23
CA LYS A 3 13.66 5.85 7.63
C LYS A 3 13.52 5.77 6.11
N HIS A 4 12.33 5.49 5.64
CA HIS A 4 12.09 5.42 4.19
C HIS A 4 12.17 6.78 3.54
N LEU A 5 11.77 7.84 4.25
CA LEU A 5 11.92 9.20 3.75
C LEU A 5 13.38 9.58 3.60
N ASN A 6 14.24 9.13 4.53
CA ASN A 6 15.66 9.45 4.49
C ASN A 6 16.44 8.62 3.48
N GLU A 7 16.03 7.38 3.29
CA GLU A 7 16.76 6.42 2.46
C GLU A 7 16.20 6.30 1.06
N GLY A 8 15.02 6.82 0.84
CA GLY A 8 14.37 6.70 -0.44
C GLY A 8 13.23 7.66 -0.56
N GLN A 9 12.28 7.30 -1.37
CA GLN A 9 11.16 8.13 -1.71
C GLN A 9 9.89 7.59 -1.08
N ILE A 10 8.96 8.51 -0.76
CA ILE A 10 7.59 8.10 -0.56
C ILE A 10 7.04 7.74 -1.92
N VAL A 11 6.47 6.55 -2.01
CA VAL A 11 5.77 6.12 -3.21
C VAL A 11 4.31 5.91 -2.88
N VAL A 12 3.43 6.07 -3.84
CA VAL A 12 2.01 5.87 -3.66
C VAL A 12 1.52 4.75 -4.56
N HIS A 13 0.50 4.06 -4.09
CA HIS A 13 -0.18 3.05 -4.89
C HIS A 13 -1.35 3.72 -5.61
N PRO A 14 -1.56 3.44 -6.90
CA PRO A 14 -2.67 4.03 -7.66
C PRO A 14 -4.04 3.82 -7.00
N PHE A 15 -4.27 2.68 -6.35
CA PHE A 15 -5.52 2.42 -5.66
C PHE A 15 -5.74 3.37 -4.49
N ILE A 16 -4.68 3.76 -3.78
CA ILE A 16 -4.80 4.73 -2.69
C ILE A 16 -5.21 6.09 -3.23
N VAL A 17 -4.62 6.51 -4.34
CA VAL A 17 -5.03 7.77 -4.97
C VAL A 17 -6.50 7.72 -5.37
N ALA A 18 -6.94 6.62 -5.96
CA ALA A 18 -8.33 6.44 -6.36
C ALA A 18 -9.27 6.46 -5.15
N GLU A 19 -8.89 5.81 -4.06
CA GLU A 19 -9.69 5.81 -2.83
C GLU A 19 -9.83 7.21 -2.25
N LEU A 20 -8.74 7.97 -2.23
CA LEU A 20 -8.79 9.35 -1.79
C LEU A 20 -9.66 10.20 -2.72
N ALA A 21 -9.61 9.92 -4.02
CA ALA A 21 -10.43 10.62 -5.00
C ALA A 21 -11.93 10.40 -4.79
N LEU A 22 -12.30 9.25 -4.23
CA LEU A 22 -13.69 8.94 -3.93
C LEU A 22 -14.21 9.63 -2.67
N GLY A 23 -13.32 10.10 -1.82
CA GLY A 23 -13.69 10.72 -0.58
C GLY A 23 -13.88 12.23 -0.68
N SER A 24 -14.14 12.84 0.48
CA SER A 24 -14.31 14.30 0.61
C SER A 24 -12.98 14.90 1.02
N LEU A 25 -12.26 15.47 0.06
CA LEU A 25 -10.98 16.10 0.30
C LEU A 25 -11.14 17.63 0.34
N LYS A 26 -10.50 18.26 1.30
CA LYS A 26 -10.27 19.70 1.25
C LYS A 26 -9.24 19.98 0.16
N GLU A 27 -9.48 21.05 -0.59
CA GLU A 27 -8.56 21.43 -1.67
C GLU A 27 -8.27 20.25 -2.57
N ARG A 28 -9.33 19.59 -3.00
CA ARG A 28 -9.29 18.33 -3.74
C ARG A 28 -8.33 18.35 -4.92
N SER A 29 -8.44 19.37 -5.77
CA SER A 29 -7.62 19.44 -6.97
C SER A 29 -6.14 19.52 -6.65
N GLN A 30 -5.78 20.32 -5.64
CA GLN A 30 -4.38 20.48 -5.24
C GLN A 30 -3.84 19.20 -4.63
N THR A 31 -4.62 18.56 -3.76
CA THR A 31 -4.20 17.31 -3.11
C THR A 31 -3.96 16.21 -4.12
N LEU A 32 -4.90 16.02 -5.05
CA LEU A 32 -4.75 14.98 -6.07
C LEU A 32 -3.58 15.27 -7.00
N ALA A 33 -3.37 16.55 -7.36
CA ALA A 33 -2.24 16.92 -8.19
C ALA A 33 -0.91 16.62 -7.50
N LEU A 34 -0.80 16.88 -6.20
CA LEU A 34 0.41 16.56 -5.45
C LEU A 34 0.65 15.06 -5.38
N LEU A 35 -0.40 14.26 -5.16
CA LEU A 35 -0.28 12.81 -5.13
C LEU A 35 0.15 12.27 -6.50
N ASP A 36 -0.33 12.86 -7.57
CA ASP A 36 0.04 12.44 -8.92
C ASP A 36 1.51 12.72 -9.24
N LEU A 37 2.13 13.69 -8.56
CA LEU A 37 3.54 13.99 -8.72
C LEU A 37 4.45 13.02 -7.99
N LEU A 38 3.94 12.26 -7.03
CA LEU A 38 4.74 11.28 -6.30
C LEU A 38 4.99 10.05 -7.16
N PRO A 39 6.13 9.39 -6.99
CA PRO A 39 6.36 8.12 -7.69
C PRO A 39 5.29 7.11 -7.32
N HIS A 40 4.79 6.40 -8.32
CA HIS A 40 3.79 5.35 -8.11
C HIS A 40 4.45 3.99 -8.12
N VAL A 41 3.98 3.11 -7.26
CA VAL A 41 4.44 1.72 -7.30
C VAL A 41 3.87 1.03 -8.54
N ARG A 42 4.58 0.02 -9.02
CA ARG A 42 4.08 -0.82 -10.07
C ARG A 42 2.92 -1.66 -9.53
N MET A 43 1.81 -1.66 -10.25
CA MET A 43 0.66 -2.47 -9.88
C MET A 43 0.88 -3.93 -10.24
N ALA A 44 0.55 -4.81 -9.30
CA ALA A 44 0.53 -6.23 -9.56
C ALA A 44 -0.63 -6.58 -10.50
N GLN A 45 -0.49 -7.68 -11.21
CA GLN A 45 -1.60 -8.23 -11.98
C GLN A 45 -2.51 -9.06 -11.06
N MET A 46 -3.77 -9.19 -11.43
CA MET A 46 -4.73 -9.95 -10.63
C MET A 46 -4.25 -11.38 -10.38
N SER A 47 -3.63 -12.00 -11.38
CA SER A 47 -3.10 -13.36 -11.23
C SER A 47 -2.00 -13.43 -10.16
N GLU A 48 -1.16 -12.41 -10.10
CA GLU A 48 -0.11 -12.32 -9.08
C GLU A 48 -0.70 -12.14 -7.69
N VAL A 49 -1.71 -11.27 -7.58
CA VAL A 49 -2.38 -11.05 -6.30
C VAL A 49 -3.07 -12.31 -5.81
N ARG A 50 -3.79 -13.01 -6.68
CA ARG A 50 -4.47 -14.25 -6.32
C ARG A 50 -3.49 -15.33 -5.88
N LEU A 51 -2.38 -15.46 -6.56
CA LEU A 51 -1.35 -16.42 -6.19
C LEU A 51 -0.78 -16.10 -4.80
N MET A 52 -0.51 -14.83 -4.54
CA MET A 52 -0.01 -14.39 -3.26
C MET A 52 -1.00 -14.69 -2.14
N ILE A 53 -2.29 -14.42 -2.36
CA ILE A 53 -3.33 -14.70 -1.37
C ILE A 53 -3.31 -16.17 -0.97
N GLU A 54 -3.22 -17.07 -1.95
CA GLU A 54 -3.19 -18.51 -1.68
C GLU A 54 -1.89 -18.95 -1.03
N SER A 55 -0.75 -18.54 -1.59
CA SER A 55 0.55 -19.01 -1.12
C SER A 55 0.88 -18.50 0.28
N ARG A 56 0.39 -17.33 0.64
CA ARG A 56 0.64 -16.75 1.95
C ARG A 56 -0.55 -16.83 2.89
N ARG A 57 -1.61 -17.48 2.46
CA ARG A 57 -2.81 -17.71 3.26
C ARG A 57 -3.40 -16.41 3.81
N LEU A 58 -3.56 -15.43 2.93
CA LEU A 58 -4.06 -14.12 3.33
C LEU A 58 -5.58 -14.02 3.35
N TYR A 59 -6.26 -15.12 3.11
CA TYR A 59 -7.73 -15.15 3.15
C TYR A 59 -8.24 -15.20 4.59
N SER A 60 -9.43 -14.68 4.78
CA SER A 60 -10.12 -14.68 6.08
C SER A 60 -9.40 -13.91 7.18
N LEU A 61 -8.60 -12.91 6.82
CA LEU A 61 -7.83 -12.11 7.77
C LEU A 61 -8.40 -10.71 7.96
N GLY A 62 -9.56 -10.42 7.37
CA GLY A 62 -10.19 -9.11 7.52
C GLY A 62 -9.59 -8.03 6.63
N ILE A 63 -8.86 -8.39 5.60
CA ILE A 63 -8.33 -7.44 4.63
C ILE A 63 -9.11 -7.52 3.33
N GLY A 64 -9.19 -6.41 2.61
CA GLY A 64 -9.89 -6.33 1.35
C GLY A 64 -8.98 -6.40 0.14
N LEU A 65 -9.60 -6.28 -1.02
CA LEU A 65 -8.88 -6.41 -2.29
C LEU A 65 -7.83 -5.31 -2.46
N THR A 66 -8.15 -4.07 -2.13
CA THR A 66 -7.19 -2.97 -2.18
C THR A 66 -5.98 -3.29 -1.32
N ASP A 67 -6.22 -3.79 -0.12
CA ASP A 67 -5.14 -4.16 0.80
C ASP A 67 -4.25 -5.25 0.20
N ALA A 68 -4.86 -6.23 -0.45
CA ALA A 68 -4.10 -7.30 -1.10
C ALA A 68 -3.20 -6.75 -2.22
N TYR A 69 -3.68 -5.78 -2.99
CA TYR A 69 -2.86 -5.12 -4.00
C TYR A 69 -1.71 -4.34 -3.38
N LEU A 70 -1.95 -3.67 -2.25
CA LEU A 70 -0.89 -2.95 -1.54
C LEU A 70 0.21 -3.91 -1.06
N ILE A 71 -0.18 -5.02 -0.49
CA ILE A 71 0.77 -6.04 -0.03
C ILE A 71 1.57 -6.58 -1.21
N ALA A 72 0.91 -6.88 -2.31
CA ALA A 72 1.57 -7.40 -3.51
C ALA A 72 2.61 -6.41 -4.04
N SER A 73 2.34 -5.11 -3.98
CA SER A 73 3.28 -4.10 -4.46
C SER A 73 4.59 -4.13 -3.66
N VAL A 74 4.52 -4.43 -2.37
CA VAL A 74 5.72 -4.54 -1.53
C VAL A 74 6.55 -5.76 -1.93
N PHE A 75 5.91 -6.86 -2.26
CA PHE A 75 6.63 -8.06 -2.69
C PHE A 75 7.25 -7.91 -4.08
N ILE A 76 6.66 -7.06 -4.92
CA ILE A 76 7.24 -6.75 -6.24
C ILE A 76 8.46 -5.86 -6.08
N ASP A 77 8.40 -4.89 -5.18
CA ASP A 77 9.49 -3.97 -4.93
C ASP A 77 9.93 -4.11 -3.47
N SER A 78 10.98 -4.89 -3.26
CA SER A 78 11.47 -5.21 -1.92
C SER A 78 12.03 -4.02 -1.15
N SER A 79 12.29 -2.89 -1.83
CA SER A 79 12.73 -1.68 -1.16
C SER A 79 11.60 -0.92 -0.49
N THR A 80 10.36 -1.33 -0.75
CA THR A 80 9.17 -0.68 -0.25
C THR A 80 8.67 -1.35 1.02
N ARG A 81 8.09 -0.56 1.90
CA ARG A 81 7.39 -1.05 3.08
C ARG A 81 6.01 -0.40 3.12
N LEU A 82 5.06 -1.10 3.72
CA LEU A 82 3.69 -0.63 3.81
C LEU A 82 3.41 -0.09 5.21
N TRP A 83 2.93 1.15 5.28
CA TRP A 83 2.45 1.74 6.51
C TRP A 83 0.94 1.87 6.46
N THR A 84 0.27 1.49 7.54
CA THR A 84 -1.17 1.60 7.65
C THR A 84 -1.60 1.74 9.10
N ARG A 85 -2.73 2.42 9.31
CA ARG A 85 -3.40 2.49 10.61
C ARG A 85 -4.52 1.47 10.73
N ASP A 86 -4.89 0.83 9.64
CA ASP A 86 -5.93 -0.19 9.64
C ASP A 86 -5.44 -1.42 10.41
N ARG A 87 -6.15 -1.80 11.46
CA ARG A 87 -5.67 -2.84 12.36
C ARG A 87 -5.52 -4.21 11.71
N PRO A 88 -6.50 -4.71 10.96
CA PRO A 88 -6.33 -6.00 10.29
C PRO A 88 -5.16 -5.99 9.31
N LEU A 89 -5.03 -4.94 8.50
CA LEU A 89 -3.94 -4.83 7.54
C LEU A 89 -2.60 -4.70 8.25
N ARG A 90 -2.53 -3.93 9.33
CA ARG A 90 -1.30 -3.80 10.10
C ARG A 90 -0.83 -5.14 10.66
N ARG A 91 -1.74 -5.93 11.20
CA ARG A 91 -1.39 -7.26 11.71
C ARG A 91 -0.81 -8.15 10.62
N VAL A 92 -1.41 -8.10 9.43
CA VAL A 92 -0.91 -8.89 8.30
C VAL A 92 0.46 -8.41 7.87
N THR A 93 0.65 -7.09 7.73
CA THR A 93 1.93 -6.56 7.28
C THR A 93 3.04 -6.77 8.30
N GLU A 94 2.72 -6.70 9.59
CA GLU A 94 3.70 -7.02 10.63
C GLU A 94 4.08 -8.49 10.61
N ALA A 95 3.09 -9.38 10.46
CA ALA A 95 3.35 -10.81 10.37
C ALA A 95 4.20 -11.17 9.14
N LEU A 96 4.02 -10.45 8.04
CA LEU A 96 4.80 -10.66 6.82
C LEU A 96 6.16 -9.95 6.84
N GLY A 97 6.42 -9.11 7.84
CA GLY A 97 7.67 -8.38 7.94
C GLY A 97 7.81 -7.23 6.96
N ILE A 98 6.71 -6.71 6.47
CA ILE A 98 6.72 -5.64 5.46
C ILE A 98 6.15 -4.32 5.96
N HIS A 99 5.82 -4.24 7.22
CA HIS A 99 5.26 -3.03 7.81
C HIS A 99 6.32 -1.97 7.98
N ALA A 100 6.00 -0.74 7.58
CA ALA A 100 6.86 0.41 7.84
C ALA A 100 6.64 0.86 9.27
N ALA A 101 7.70 0.83 10.08
CA ALA A 101 7.63 1.30 11.45
C ALA A 101 7.71 2.82 11.45
N LEU A 102 6.68 3.46 11.95
CA LEU A 102 6.68 4.91 12.15
C LEU A 102 6.80 5.21 13.64
N ALA A 103 7.63 6.18 13.92
CA ALA A 103 7.76 6.66 15.27
C ALA A 103 6.47 7.32 15.75
#